data_5a18ae981c244784bc48851a3468db21
#
_entry.id   5a18ae981c244784bc48851a3468db21
#
_cell.length_a   1.000
_cell.length_b   1.000
_cell.length_c   1.000
_cell.angle_alpha   90.00
_cell.angle_beta   90.00
_cell.angle_gamma   90.00
#
_symmetry.space_group_name_H-M   'P 1'
#
loop_
_entity.id
_entity.type
_entity.pdbx_description
1 polymer ?
#
loop_
_entity_poly.entity_id
_entity_poly.type
_entity_poly.pdbx_seq_one_letter_code
_entity_poly.pdbx_strand_id
1 'polypeptide(L)'
;MPRTSVIRPYRWLAQYYDEIFSSSRFPIDAARARVLGRILPQVETACDIACGTGTTALALARKGIKMYAVDLSPLMCRLVREKAGRAYLPVRVFGADMRHFRLPESVDLVTCEYDALNHVPRRADLRLVAKAVLRALRPGGHFFFDVNNSLGFERYWSGTSWIEKPGVVVVMRTGHNRQADRAWSDINWFIRDGSCWRRRHERVEEVCWDPGEIRRVFQETGFDQLRAWDAAPFFKDNPLIGPGCRTVYLARKSRG
;
A
#
# COMPACT_ATOMS: atom_id res chain seq x y z
N MET A 1 34.42 -1.42 8.75
CA MET A 1 33.15 -2.07 8.43
C MET A 1 32.40 -1.18 7.44
N PRO A 2 32.06 -1.64 6.23
CA PRO A 2 31.30 -0.81 5.30
C PRO A 2 29.93 -0.54 5.90
N ARG A 3 29.54 0.74 5.96
CA ARG A 3 28.17 1.16 6.30
C ARG A 3 27.24 0.50 5.29
N THR A 4 26.43 -0.44 5.74
CA THR A 4 25.29 -0.96 4.98
C THR A 4 24.45 0.26 4.60
N SER A 5 24.54 0.68 3.36
CA SER A 5 23.65 1.70 2.81
C SER A 5 22.22 1.13 2.98
N VAL A 6 21.43 1.77 3.83
CA VAL A 6 20.01 1.48 3.91
C VAL A 6 19.46 1.73 2.51
N ILE A 7 19.26 0.65 1.76
CA ILE A 7 18.63 0.71 0.45
C ILE A 7 17.21 1.17 0.74
N ARG A 8 16.92 2.42 0.42
CA ARG A 8 15.54 2.96 0.54
C ARG A 8 14.73 2.30 -0.56
N PRO A 9 13.78 1.41 -0.24
CA PRO A 9 12.94 0.76 -1.24
C PRO A 9 12.20 1.83 -2.05
N TYR A 10 11.85 1.52 -3.29
CA TYR A 10 11.11 2.40 -4.21
C TYR A 10 11.87 3.63 -4.73
N ARG A 11 13.20 3.65 -4.73
CA ARG A 11 13.95 4.77 -5.30
C ARG A 11 13.77 4.90 -6.81
N TRP A 12 13.87 3.79 -7.51
CA TRP A 12 13.71 3.71 -8.97
C TRP A 12 12.28 3.40 -9.34
N LEU A 13 11.65 2.50 -8.59
CA LEU A 13 10.26 2.13 -8.77
C LEU A 13 9.33 3.35 -8.74
N ALA A 14 9.53 4.29 -7.84
CA ALA A 14 8.69 5.48 -7.73
C ALA A 14 8.63 6.29 -9.03
N GLN A 15 9.75 6.42 -9.75
CA GLN A 15 9.83 7.21 -10.98
C GLN A 15 8.98 6.60 -12.10
N TYR A 16 8.92 5.28 -12.20
CA TYR A 16 8.25 4.55 -13.27
C TYR A 16 6.99 3.82 -12.81
N TYR A 17 6.60 3.98 -11.56
CA TYR A 17 5.52 3.21 -10.92
C TYR A 17 4.22 3.25 -11.71
N ASP A 18 3.76 4.44 -12.05
CA ASP A 18 2.52 4.61 -12.78
C ASP A 18 2.58 4.03 -14.20
N GLU A 19 3.72 4.18 -14.86
CA GLU A 19 3.92 3.69 -16.23
C GLU A 19 3.98 2.16 -16.28
N ILE A 20 4.64 1.56 -15.33
CA ILE A 20 4.83 0.08 -15.28
C ILE A 20 3.58 -0.62 -14.78
N PHE A 21 2.94 -0.09 -13.74
CA PHE A 21 1.79 -0.74 -13.11
C PHE A 21 0.42 -0.21 -13.55
N SER A 22 0.36 0.77 -14.47
CA SER A 22 -0.92 1.32 -14.95
C SER A 22 -1.84 0.28 -15.60
N SER A 23 -1.27 -0.67 -16.32
CA SER A 23 -2.01 -1.74 -17.02
C SER A 23 -2.34 -2.94 -16.13
N SER A 24 -1.59 -3.11 -15.04
CA SER A 24 -1.76 -4.21 -14.08
C SER A 24 -2.38 -3.74 -12.75
N ARG A 25 -2.88 -2.50 -12.71
CA ARG A 25 -3.49 -1.98 -11.48
C ARG A 25 -4.66 -2.85 -11.07
N PHE A 26 -4.52 -3.40 -9.87
CA PHE A 26 -5.64 -4.04 -9.20
C PHE A 26 -6.73 -2.99 -9.01
N PRO A 27 -7.97 -3.25 -9.45
CA PRO A 27 -9.07 -2.31 -9.24
C PRO A 27 -9.52 -2.34 -7.78
N ILE A 28 -8.59 -1.99 -6.85
CA ILE A 28 -8.91 -1.85 -5.42
C ILE A 28 -10.07 -0.88 -5.22
N ASP A 29 -10.30 0.00 -6.19
CA ASP A 29 -11.46 0.87 -6.25
C ASP A 29 -12.79 0.12 -6.16
N ALA A 30 -12.91 -1.04 -6.80
CA ALA A 30 -14.11 -1.87 -6.74
C ALA A 30 -14.32 -2.44 -5.32
N ALA A 31 -13.25 -2.95 -4.70
CA ALA A 31 -13.28 -3.42 -3.32
C ALA A 31 -13.61 -2.27 -2.36
N ARG A 32 -12.95 -1.13 -2.51
CA ARG A 32 -13.21 0.08 -1.72
C ARG A 32 -14.65 0.56 -1.87
N ALA A 33 -15.16 0.66 -3.09
CA ALA A 33 -16.54 1.08 -3.35
C ALA A 33 -17.56 0.12 -2.72
N ARG A 34 -17.32 -1.18 -2.81
CA ARG A 34 -18.22 -2.20 -2.24
C ARG A 34 -18.19 -2.20 -0.72
N VAL A 35 -16.99 -2.15 -0.12
CA VAL A 35 -16.81 -2.26 1.34
C VAL A 35 -17.17 -0.96 2.04
N LEU A 36 -16.77 0.20 1.47
CA LEU A 36 -16.98 1.51 2.05
C LEU A 36 -18.23 2.24 1.51
N GLY A 37 -19.02 1.65 0.62
CA GLY A 37 -20.09 2.34 -0.08
C GLY A 37 -21.11 3.05 0.82
N ARG A 38 -21.40 2.48 2.00
CA ARG A 38 -22.28 3.10 3.02
C ARG A 38 -21.56 4.05 3.97
N ILE A 39 -20.23 4.01 3.98
CA ILE A 39 -19.38 4.81 4.88
C ILE A 39 -18.90 6.07 4.19
N LEU A 40 -18.44 5.96 2.93
CA LEU A 40 -17.87 7.07 2.15
C LEU A 40 -18.75 8.33 2.10
N PRO A 41 -20.08 8.27 1.99
CA PRO A 41 -20.91 9.48 2.00
C PRO A 41 -20.85 10.28 3.31
N GLN A 42 -20.35 9.68 4.40
CA GLN A 42 -20.24 10.31 5.72
C GLN A 42 -18.77 10.70 6.04
N VAL A 43 -17.84 10.45 5.13
CA VAL A 43 -16.42 10.74 5.32
C VAL A 43 -16.12 12.15 4.82
N GLU A 44 -15.76 13.03 5.73
CA GLU A 44 -15.31 14.40 5.41
C GLU A 44 -13.80 14.49 5.30
N THR A 45 -13.09 13.71 6.12
CA THR A 45 -11.63 13.73 6.21
C THR A 45 -11.06 12.32 6.14
N ALA A 46 -10.01 12.12 5.35
CA ALA A 46 -9.33 10.82 5.27
C ALA A 46 -7.81 10.96 5.16
N CYS A 47 -7.12 9.87 5.48
CA CYS A 47 -5.67 9.74 5.33
C CYS A 47 -5.34 8.46 4.58
N ASP A 48 -4.52 8.57 3.54
CA ASP A 48 -3.94 7.45 2.81
C ASP A 48 -2.50 7.25 3.27
N ILE A 49 -2.21 6.16 3.98
CA ILE A 49 -0.85 5.83 4.47
C ILE A 49 -0.17 4.86 3.52
N ALA A 50 1.16 5.00 3.36
CA ALA A 50 1.93 4.39 2.28
C ALA A 50 1.28 4.66 0.92
N CYS A 51 0.92 5.91 0.70
CA CYS A 51 0.07 6.35 -0.42
C CYS A 51 0.71 6.19 -1.81
N GLY A 52 2.00 5.87 -1.88
CA GLY A 52 2.73 5.72 -3.14
C GLY A 52 2.60 6.97 -4.01
N THR A 53 2.21 6.79 -5.25
CA THR A 53 2.00 7.89 -6.21
C THR A 53 0.66 8.62 -6.05
N GLY A 54 -0.12 8.27 -4.99
CA GLY A 54 -1.33 8.99 -4.58
C GLY A 54 -2.61 8.56 -5.29
N THR A 55 -2.66 7.39 -5.91
CA THR A 55 -3.84 6.93 -6.66
C THR A 55 -5.11 7.00 -5.81
N THR A 56 -5.09 6.44 -4.61
CA THR A 56 -6.25 6.44 -3.69
C THR A 56 -6.52 7.82 -3.12
N ALA A 57 -5.48 8.51 -2.64
CA ALA A 57 -5.63 9.86 -2.09
C ALA A 57 -6.28 10.84 -3.10
N LEU A 58 -5.81 10.82 -4.35
CA LEU A 58 -6.36 11.68 -5.41
C LEU A 58 -7.79 11.26 -5.81
N ALA A 59 -8.08 9.97 -5.83
CA ALA A 59 -9.42 9.47 -6.14
C ALA A 59 -10.45 9.89 -5.09
N LEU A 60 -10.08 9.85 -3.81
CA LEU A 60 -10.95 10.29 -2.70
C LEU A 60 -11.08 11.81 -2.65
N ALA A 61 -9.98 12.55 -2.92
CA ALA A 61 -10.03 14.02 -3.00
C ALA A 61 -10.98 14.51 -4.11
N ARG A 62 -11.04 13.82 -5.27
CA ARG A 62 -12.03 14.13 -6.34
C ARG A 62 -13.48 13.95 -5.93
N LYS A 63 -13.75 13.19 -4.86
CA LYS A 63 -15.08 13.04 -4.26
C LYS A 63 -15.40 14.11 -3.22
N GLY A 64 -14.52 15.13 -3.07
CA GLY A 64 -14.69 16.22 -2.10
C GLY A 64 -14.18 15.91 -0.69
N ILE A 65 -13.52 14.76 -0.47
CA ILE A 65 -12.98 14.40 0.83
C ILE A 65 -11.65 15.17 1.05
N LYS A 66 -11.51 15.82 2.20
CA LYS A 66 -10.26 16.45 2.63
C LYS A 66 -9.21 15.37 2.90
N MET A 67 -8.12 15.36 2.13
CA MET A 67 -7.17 14.26 2.13
C MET A 67 -5.83 14.62 2.77
N TYR A 68 -5.35 13.68 3.58
CA TYR A 68 -3.95 13.56 3.99
C TYR A 68 -3.33 12.37 3.27
N ALA A 69 -2.09 12.52 2.80
CA ALA A 69 -1.32 11.46 2.17
C ALA A 69 0.01 11.31 2.89
N VAL A 70 0.36 10.11 3.28
CA VAL A 70 1.58 9.81 4.04
C VAL A 70 2.37 8.74 3.30
N ASP A 71 3.65 9.01 3.02
CA ASP A 71 4.56 8.00 2.47
C ASP A 71 5.97 8.19 3.02
N LEU A 72 6.71 7.09 3.15
CA LEU A 72 8.10 7.12 3.60
C LEU A 72 9.06 7.66 2.52
N SER A 73 8.70 7.51 1.24
CA SER A 73 9.51 7.92 0.11
C SER A 73 9.33 9.42 -0.21
N PRO A 74 10.39 10.25 -0.12
CA PRO A 74 10.30 11.65 -0.50
C PRO A 74 9.90 11.84 -1.97
N LEU A 75 10.28 10.89 -2.85
CA LEU A 75 9.92 10.92 -4.27
C LEU A 75 8.43 10.67 -4.47
N MET A 76 7.85 9.66 -3.80
CA MET A 76 6.40 9.42 -3.80
C MET A 76 5.65 10.66 -3.31
N CYS A 77 6.05 11.22 -2.18
CA CYS A 77 5.46 12.46 -1.64
C CYS A 77 5.49 13.62 -2.64
N ARG A 78 6.60 13.79 -3.37
CA ARG A 78 6.72 14.81 -4.42
C ARG A 78 5.73 14.56 -5.55
N LEU A 79 5.65 13.34 -6.06
CA LEU A 79 4.72 12.96 -7.13
C LEU A 79 3.26 13.22 -6.74
N VAL A 80 2.87 12.90 -5.51
CA VAL A 80 1.51 13.21 -5.03
C VAL A 80 1.25 14.70 -5.02
N ARG A 81 2.19 15.52 -4.50
CA ARG A 81 2.03 16.99 -4.49
C ARG A 81 1.89 17.56 -5.90
N GLU A 82 2.72 17.11 -6.84
CA GLU A 82 2.66 17.53 -8.24
C GLU A 82 1.32 17.19 -8.89
N LYS A 83 0.85 15.95 -8.71
CA LYS A 83 -0.44 15.49 -9.26
C LYS A 83 -1.62 16.23 -8.62
N ALA A 84 -1.60 16.40 -7.29
CA ALA A 84 -2.63 17.12 -6.56
C ALA A 84 -2.69 18.60 -6.99
N GLY A 85 -1.52 19.25 -7.12
CA GLY A 85 -1.43 20.64 -7.59
C GLY A 85 -1.95 20.82 -9.01
N ARG A 86 -1.55 19.95 -9.95
CA ARG A 86 -2.07 20.00 -11.35
C ARG A 86 -3.59 19.79 -11.44
N ALA A 87 -4.15 19.01 -10.51
CA ALA A 87 -5.58 18.71 -10.48
C ALA A 87 -6.38 19.63 -9.54
N TYR A 88 -5.72 20.63 -8.92
CA TYR A 88 -6.32 21.54 -7.92
C TYR A 88 -7.05 20.81 -6.78
N LEU A 89 -6.48 19.67 -6.33
CA LEU A 89 -7.09 18.84 -5.28
C LEU A 89 -6.54 19.17 -3.89
N PRO A 90 -7.39 19.23 -2.84
CA PRO A 90 -6.99 19.57 -1.47
C PRO A 90 -6.32 18.38 -0.75
N VAL A 91 -5.13 18.00 -1.18
CA VAL A 91 -4.34 16.90 -0.57
C VAL A 91 -3.12 17.46 0.16
N ARG A 92 -3.03 17.21 1.49
CA ARG A 92 -1.85 17.57 2.30
C ARG A 92 -0.94 16.35 2.43
N VAL A 93 0.33 16.48 2.01
CA VAL A 93 1.28 15.36 1.91
C VAL A 93 2.37 15.45 2.96
N PHE A 94 2.59 14.36 3.70
CA PHE A 94 3.60 14.20 4.76
C PHE A 94 4.58 13.08 4.43
N GLY A 95 5.87 13.35 4.57
CA GLY A 95 6.92 12.34 4.52
C GLY A 95 7.07 11.70 5.89
N ALA A 96 6.51 10.50 6.09
CA ALA A 96 6.58 9.80 7.37
C ALA A 96 6.45 8.29 7.22
N ASP A 97 6.94 7.57 8.22
CA ASP A 97 6.75 6.13 8.36
C ASP A 97 5.34 5.83 8.90
N MET A 98 4.64 4.88 8.26
CA MET A 98 3.29 4.48 8.67
C MET A 98 3.20 3.97 10.11
N ARG A 99 4.31 3.54 10.72
CA ARG A 99 4.40 3.10 12.12
C ARG A 99 4.34 4.27 13.12
N HIS A 100 4.66 5.48 12.68
CA HIS A 100 4.90 6.63 13.58
C HIS A 100 4.27 7.94 13.10
N PHE A 101 3.53 7.94 11.99
CA PHE A 101 2.94 9.16 11.44
C PHE A 101 2.01 9.87 12.43
N ARG A 102 1.87 11.17 12.24
CA ARG A 102 0.94 12.03 12.99
C ARG A 102 0.23 12.95 12.02
N LEU A 103 -1.03 13.20 12.27
CA LEU A 103 -1.85 14.14 11.52
C LEU A 103 -2.16 15.38 12.38
N PRO A 104 -2.44 16.53 11.79
CA PRO A 104 -2.82 17.74 12.52
C PRO A 104 -4.21 17.64 13.16
N GLU A 105 -5.05 16.72 12.70
CA GLU A 105 -6.40 16.43 13.22
C GLU A 105 -6.71 14.94 13.08
N SER A 106 -7.72 14.48 13.80
CA SER A 106 -8.24 13.12 13.62
C SER A 106 -9.14 13.04 12.39
N VAL A 107 -9.13 11.87 11.71
CA VAL A 107 -9.84 11.64 10.47
C VAL A 107 -10.93 10.57 10.60
N ASP A 108 -11.88 10.56 9.67
CA ASP A 108 -12.99 9.59 9.64
C ASP A 108 -12.54 8.25 9.06
N LEU A 109 -11.59 8.31 8.11
CA LEU A 109 -11.11 7.13 7.37
C LEU A 109 -9.59 7.17 7.24
N VAL A 110 -8.95 6.03 7.47
CA VAL A 110 -7.57 5.76 7.02
C VAL A 110 -7.61 4.67 5.98
N THR A 111 -6.85 4.81 4.89
CA THR A 111 -6.63 3.77 3.89
C THR A 111 -5.17 3.33 3.86
N CYS A 112 -4.91 2.06 3.56
CA CYS A 112 -3.59 1.49 3.32
C CYS A 112 -3.74 0.38 2.28
N GLU A 113 -3.59 0.71 1.03
CA GLU A 113 -3.98 -0.14 -0.09
C GLU A 113 -2.78 -0.68 -0.86
N TYR A 114 -3.04 -1.66 -1.74
CA TYR A 114 -2.02 -2.30 -2.57
C TYR A 114 -0.95 -3.03 -1.74
N ASP A 115 -1.40 -3.91 -0.81
CA ASP A 115 -0.52 -4.72 0.03
C ASP A 115 0.57 -3.93 0.80
N ALA A 116 0.37 -2.62 0.96
CA ALA A 116 1.35 -1.77 1.62
C ALA A 116 1.71 -2.23 3.05
N LEU A 117 0.79 -2.89 3.77
CA LEU A 117 1.08 -3.49 5.07
C LEU A 117 2.04 -4.68 5.00
N ASN A 118 2.15 -5.36 3.85
CA ASN A 118 3.12 -6.44 3.69
C ASN A 118 4.57 -5.93 3.70
N HIS A 119 4.80 -4.63 3.41
CA HIS A 119 6.13 -4.02 3.47
C HIS A 119 6.60 -3.64 4.87
N VAL A 120 5.79 -3.87 5.90
CA VAL A 120 6.22 -3.66 7.28
C VAL A 120 7.32 -4.68 7.63
N PRO A 121 8.52 -4.24 8.04
CA PRO A 121 9.69 -5.11 8.02
C PRO A 121 9.70 -6.22 9.08
N ARG A 122 8.99 -6.01 10.18
CA ARG A 122 8.94 -6.96 11.30
C ARG A 122 7.51 -7.19 11.77
N ARG A 123 7.20 -8.41 12.22
CA ARG A 123 5.87 -8.74 12.75
C ARG A 123 5.44 -7.83 13.89
N ALA A 124 6.35 -7.49 14.80
CA ALA A 124 6.08 -6.57 15.91
C ALA A 124 5.66 -5.15 15.45
N ASP A 125 6.08 -4.75 14.26
CA ASP A 125 5.81 -3.42 13.73
C ASP A 125 4.34 -3.25 13.27
N LEU A 126 3.60 -4.34 13.00
CA LEU A 126 2.16 -4.28 12.71
C LEU A 126 1.38 -3.61 13.84
N ARG A 127 1.74 -3.91 15.10
CA ARG A 127 1.15 -3.27 16.28
C ARG A 127 1.43 -1.76 16.32
N LEU A 128 2.61 -1.33 15.87
CA LEU A 128 2.95 0.10 15.79
C LEU A 128 2.08 0.81 14.74
N VAL A 129 1.88 0.18 13.57
CA VAL A 129 0.97 0.70 12.54
C VAL A 129 -0.45 0.79 13.08
N ALA A 130 -0.97 -0.29 13.68
CA ALA A 130 -2.32 -0.30 14.25
C ALA A 130 -2.52 0.81 15.30
N LYS A 131 -1.54 1.03 16.20
CA LYS A 131 -1.57 2.11 17.19
C LYS A 131 -1.50 3.50 16.53
N ALA A 132 -0.70 3.69 15.50
CA ALA A 132 -0.60 4.95 14.78
C ALA A 132 -1.91 5.30 14.07
N VAL A 133 -2.54 4.31 13.42
CA VAL A 133 -3.85 4.45 12.77
C VAL A 133 -4.94 4.74 13.79
N LEU A 134 -4.99 3.98 14.90
CA LEU A 134 -5.99 4.19 15.94
C LEU A 134 -5.92 5.61 16.52
N ARG A 135 -4.70 6.15 16.71
CA ARG A 135 -4.50 7.53 17.17
C ARG A 135 -4.99 8.55 16.14
N ALA A 136 -4.81 8.28 14.85
CA ALA A 136 -5.22 9.18 13.78
C ALA A 136 -6.74 9.18 13.54
N LEU A 137 -7.44 8.12 13.90
CA LEU A 137 -8.87 7.99 13.69
C LEU A 137 -9.68 8.72 14.79
N ARG A 138 -10.81 9.33 14.39
CA ARG A 138 -11.87 9.74 15.31
C ARG A 138 -12.53 8.52 15.97
N PRO A 139 -13.18 8.65 17.14
CA PRO A 139 -14.06 7.61 17.67
C PRO A 139 -15.09 7.17 16.61
N GLY A 140 -15.24 5.88 16.39
CA GLY A 140 -16.10 5.33 15.33
C GLY A 140 -15.51 5.38 13.91
N GLY A 141 -14.32 5.97 13.72
CA GLY A 141 -13.63 6.03 12.42
C GLY A 141 -13.15 4.66 11.94
N HIS A 142 -12.84 4.57 10.65
CA HIS A 142 -12.58 3.31 9.97
C HIS A 142 -11.16 3.24 9.39
N PHE A 143 -10.60 2.02 9.38
CA PHE A 143 -9.36 1.70 8.68
C PHE A 143 -9.62 0.64 7.62
N PHE A 144 -9.41 1.00 6.36
CA PHE A 144 -9.54 0.12 5.20
C PHE A 144 -8.17 -0.24 4.68
N PHE A 145 -7.87 -1.54 4.53
CA PHE A 145 -6.60 -2.02 4.03
C PHE A 145 -6.72 -3.39 3.38
N ASP A 146 -5.67 -3.80 2.68
CA ASP A 146 -5.57 -5.13 2.11
C ASP A 146 -4.18 -5.71 2.31
N VAL A 147 -4.09 -7.04 2.24
CA VAL A 147 -2.84 -7.78 2.35
C VAL A 147 -2.82 -8.98 1.40
N ASN A 148 -1.65 -9.25 0.84
CA ASN A 148 -1.34 -10.56 0.28
C ASN A 148 -1.08 -11.56 1.41
N ASN A 149 -1.59 -12.77 1.26
CA ASN A 149 -1.33 -13.85 2.19
C ASN A 149 -0.37 -14.90 1.58
N SER A 150 0.01 -15.90 2.37
CA SER A 150 0.96 -16.93 1.94
C SER A 150 0.55 -17.66 0.65
N LEU A 151 -0.75 -17.90 0.46
CA LEU A 151 -1.25 -18.53 -0.76
C LEU A 151 -1.05 -17.64 -1.99
N GLY A 152 -1.26 -16.34 -1.86
CA GLY A 152 -1.00 -15.36 -2.92
C GLY A 152 0.47 -15.31 -3.31
N PHE A 153 1.37 -15.29 -2.31
CA PHE A 153 2.81 -15.32 -2.56
C PHE A 153 3.23 -16.65 -3.20
N GLU A 154 2.73 -17.78 -2.72
CA GLU A 154 3.03 -19.10 -3.27
C GLU A 154 2.62 -19.23 -4.74
N ARG A 155 1.44 -18.72 -5.11
CA ARG A 155 0.90 -18.83 -6.46
C ARG A 155 1.50 -17.86 -7.45
N TYR A 156 1.75 -16.62 -7.03
CA TYR A 156 2.04 -15.52 -7.95
C TYR A 156 3.44 -14.90 -7.78
N TRP A 157 4.15 -15.24 -6.69
CA TRP A 157 5.51 -14.74 -6.44
C TRP A 157 6.56 -15.82 -6.69
N SER A 158 6.46 -16.49 -7.83
CA SER A 158 7.44 -17.48 -8.27
C SER A 158 7.76 -17.25 -9.73
N GLY A 159 9.00 -16.85 -10.01
CA GLY A 159 9.46 -16.71 -11.39
C GLY A 159 10.06 -15.36 -11.74
N THR A 160 10.12 -15.10 -13.04
CA THR A 160 10.67 -13.86 -13.58
C THR A 160 9.65 -13.21 -14.50
N SER A 161 9.38 -11.93 -14.29
CA SER A 161 8.59 -11.09 -15.18
C SER A 161 9.47 -10.08 -15.90
N TRP A 162 9.09 -9.77 -17.12
CA TRP A 162 9.72 -8.78 -17.98
C TRP A 162 8.69 -7.74 -18.36
N ILE A 163 9.00 -6.47 -18.15
CA ILE A 163 8.17 -5.35 -18.56
C ILE A 163 9.03 -4.39 -19.36
N GLU A 164 8.60 -4.06 -20.56
CA GLU A 164 9.29 -3.11 -21.44
C GLU A 164 8.37 -1.92 -21.74
N LYS A 165 8.91 -0.72 -21.56
CA LYS A 165 8.30 0.55 -21.89
C LYS A 165 9.36 1.44 -22.57
N PRO A 166 8.96 2.49 -23.30
CA PRO A 166 9.90 3.41 -23.91
C PRO A 166 10.94 3.94 -22.92
N GLY A 167 12.21 3.61 -23.11
CA GLY A 167 13.31 4.09 -22.26
C GLY A 167 13.50 3.36 -20.94
N VAL A 168 12.71 2.33 -20.62
CA VAL A 168 12.90 1.53 -19.40
C VAL A 168 12.54 0.06 -19.64
N VAL A 169 13.41 -0.82 -19.18
CA VAL A 169 13.15 -2.27 -19.11
C VAL A 169 13.29 -2.70 -17.66
N VAL A 170 12.32 -3.48 -17.18
CA VAL A 170 12.30 -4.01 -15.83
C VAL A 170 12.27 -5.51 -15.85
N VAL A 171 13.21 -6.11 -15.14
CA VAL A 171 13.25 -7.56 -14.92
C VAL A 171 13.05 -7.79 -13.43
N MET A 172 11.91 -8.36 -13.04
CA MET A 172 11.61 -8.70 -11.66
C MET A 172 11.67 -10.20 -11.47
N ARG A 173 12.50 -10.64 -10.54
CA ARG A 173 12.52 -12.02 -10.08
C ARG A 173 11.93 -12.06 -8.68
N THR A 174 10.85 -12.80 -8.53
CA THR A 174 10.12 -12.94 -7.27
C THR A 174 10.32 -14.32 -6.65
N GLY A 175 10.19 -14.38 -5.34
CA GLY A 175 10.26 -15.61 -4.59
C GLY A 175 9.55 -15.51 -3.25
N HIS A 176 9.24 -16.67 -2.70
CA HIS A 176 8.59 -16.82 -1.41
C HIS A 176 9.32 -17.85 -0.57
N ASN A 177 9.58 -17.53 0.69
CA ASN A 177 10.09 -18.46 1.69
C ASN A 177 9.00 -18.69 2.75
N ARG A 178 8.31 -19.83 2.65
CA ARG A 178 7.21 -20.20 3.53
C ARG A 178 7.65 -20.37 4.99
N GLN A 179 8.85 -20.88 5.24
CA GLN A 179 9.35 -21.09 6.60
C GLN A 179 9.66 -19.77 7.31
N ALA A 180 10.11 -18.76 6.55
CA ALA A 180 10.40 -17.44 7.08
C ALA A 180 9.21 -16.49 7.00
N ASP A 181 8.07 -16.90 6.43
CA ASP A 181 6.91 -16.05 6.12
C ASP A 181 7.30 -14.76 5.37
N ARG A 182 8.19 -14.90 4.38
CA ARG A 182 8.72 -13.79 3.60
C ARG A 182 8.58 -14.02 2.12
N ALA A 183 8.13 -13.00 1.43
CA ALA A 183 8.24 -12.89 -0.02
C ALA A 183 9.24 -11.80 -0.39
N TRP A 184 9.78 -11.87 -1.58
CA TRP A 184 10.74 -10.89 -2.06
C TRP A 184 10.66 -10.69 -3.57
N SER A 185 11.03 -9.51 -4.01
CA SER A 185 11.22 -9.15 -5.41
C SER A 185 12.57 -8.51 -5.62
N ASP A 186 13.44 -9.15 -6.43
CA ASP A 186 14.69 -8.57 -6.94
C ASP A 186 14.39 -7.89 -8.26
N ILE A 187 14.46 -6.58 -8.28
CA ILE A 187 14.07 -5.74 -9.40
C ILE A 187 15.34 -5.17 -10.06
N ASN A 188 15.57 -5.53 -11.32
CA ASN A 188 16.59 -4.93 -12.15
C ASN A 188 15.96 -3.96 -13.13
N TRP A 189 16.37 -2.73 -13.04
CA TRP A 189 16.01 -1.63 -13.91
C TRP A 189 17.08 -1.40 -14.93
N PHE A 190 16.74 -1.37 -16.20
CA PHE A 190 17.58 -0.88 -17.28
C PHE A 190 16.93 0.40 -17.78
N ILE A 191 17.58 1.52 -17.53
CA ILE A 191 17.06 2.86 -17.81
C ILE A 191 17.93 3.47 -18.91
N ARG A 192 17.29 3.94 -19.97
CA ARG A 192 17.96 4.58 -21.09
C ARG A 192 18.55 5.94 -20.67
N ASP A 193 19.82 6.15 -21.01
CA ASP A 193 20.54 7.38 -20.77
C ASP A 193 21.32 7.74 -22.05
N GLY A 194 20.72 8.55 -22.90
CA GLY A 194 21.21 8.80 -24.26
C GLY A 194 21.27 7.54 -25.12
N SER A 195 22.46 7.17 -25.59
CA SER A 195 22.73 5.95 -26.36
C SER A 195 23.00 4.70 -25.50
N CYS A 196 23.13 4.86 -24.18
CA CYS A 196 23.47 3.79 -23.24
C CYS A 196 22.29 3.37 -22.39
N TRP A 197 22.41 2.21 -21.76
CA TRP A 197 21.49 1.70 -20.75
C TRP A 197 22.20 1.59 -19.41
N ARG A 198 21.60 2.15 -18.37
CA ARG A 198 22.12 2.06 -17.00
C ARG A 198 21.33 1.03 -16.22
N ARG A 199 22.02 0.02 -15.70
CA ARG A 199 21.41 -0.94 -14.78
C ARG A 199 21.32 -0.35 -13.37
N ARG A 200 20.17 -0.55 -12.72
CA ARG A 200 19.94 -0.32 -11.29
C ARG A 200 19.31 -1.56 -10.69
N HIS A 201 19.51 -1.75 -9.40
CA HIS A 201 18.94 -2.89 -8.68
C HIS A 201 18.34 -2.39 -7.38
N GLU A 202 17.18 -2.92 -7.05
CA GLU A 202 16.56 -2.80 -5.73
C GLU A 202 15.88 -4.11 -5.35
N ARG A 203 15.82 -4.38 -4.05
CA ARG A 203 15.12 -5.52 -3.49
C ARG A 203 14.01 -5.02 -2.58
N VAL A 204 12.84 -5.57 -2.79
CA VAL A 204 11.65 -5.34 -1.96
C VAL A 204 11.32 -6.63 -1.24
N GLU A 205 11.05 -6.54 0.05
CA GLU A 205 10.65 -7.68 0.88
C GLU A 205 9.29 -7.41 1.49
N GLU A 206 8.51 -8.48 1.62
CA GLU A 206 7.17 -8.47 2.18
C GLU A 206 7.00 -9.55 3.23
N VAL A 207 6.22 -9.24 4.27
CA VAL A 207 5.80 -10.19 5.30
C VAL A 207 4.51 -10.86 4.86
N CYS A 208 4.48 -12.18 4.99
CA CYS A 208 3.24 -12.95 4.80
C CYS A 208 2.44 -12.92 6.10
N TRP A 209 1.34 -12.18 6.10
CA TRP A 209 0.52 -12.03 7.30
C TRP A 209 -0.46 -13.18 7.46
N ASP A 210 -0.49 -13.79 8.66
CA ASP A 210 -1.54 -14.70 9.06
C ASP A 210 -2.82 -13.91 9.44
N PRO A 211 -4.01 -14.29 8.95
CA PRO A 211 -5.26 -13.60 9.28
C PRO A 211 -5.59 -13.59 10.78
N GLY A 212 -5.21 -14.63 11.51
CA GLY A 212 -5.39 -14.70 12.96
C GLY A 212 -4.49 -13.71 13.70
N GLU A 213 -3.25 -13.54 13.20
CA GLU A 213 -2.32 -12.55 13.75
C GLU A 213 -2.84 -11.11 13.53
N ILE A 214 -3.31 -10.79 12.33
CA ILE A 214 -3.92 -9.49 12.05
C ILE A 214 -5.09 -9.25 13.01
N ARG A 215 -6.01 -10.21 13.13
CA ARG A 215 -7.17 -10.10 14.03
C ARG A 215 -6.74 -9.83 15.47
N ARG A 216 -5.82 -10.63 16.00
CA ARG A 216 -5.31 -10.49 17.37
C ARG A 216 -4.70 -9.09 17.59
N VAL A 217 -3.79 -8.65 16.70
CA VAL A 217 -3.11 -7.34 16.84
C VAL A 217 -4.11 -6.21 16.85
N PHE A 218 -5.11 -6.21 15.96
CA PHE A 218 -6.10 -5.15 15.87
C PHE A 218 -7.02 -5.12 17.10
N GLN A 219 -7.50 -6.27 17.58
CA GLN A 219 -8.30 -6.38 18.80
C GLN A 219 -7.54 -5.87 20.03
N GLU A 220 -6.30 -6.35 20.23
CA GLU A 220 -5.45 -5.94 21.35
C GLU A 220 -5.06 -4.45 21.30
N THR A 221 -5.14 -3.83 20.13
CA THR A 221 -4.80 -2.41 19.97
C THR A 221 -5.99 -1.51 20.31
N GLY A 222 -7.24 -1.99 20.27
CA GLY A 222 -8.43 -1.23 20.62
C GLY A 222 -9.40 -0.96 19.46
N PHE A 223 -9.28 -1.72 18.36
CA PHE A 223 -10.31 -1.76 17.34
C PHE A 223 -11.44 -2.69 17.83
N ASP A 224 -12.69 -2.21 17.78
CA ASP A 224 -13.87 -2.97 18.27
C ASP A 224 -14.43 -3.92 17.21
N GLN A 225 -14.16 -3.65 15.93
CA GLN A 225 -14.58 -4.50 14.82
C GLN A 225 -13.44 -4.67 13.81
N LEU A 226 -13.31 -5.90 13.31
CA LEU A 226 -12.49 -6.22 12.15
C LEU A 226 -13.26 -7.19 11.25
N ARG A 227 -13.66 -6.70 10.08
CA ARG A 227 -14.30 -7.47 9.02
C ARG A 227 -13.28 -7.77 7.94
N ALA A 228 -13.39 -8.95 7.33
CA ALA A 228 -12.49 -9.42 6.29
C ALA A 228 -13.28 -10.02 5.12
N TRP A 229 -12.79 -9.81 3.91
CA TRP A 229 -13.35 -10.36 2.68
C TRP A 229 -12.22 -10.92 1.81
N ASP A 230 -12.48 -12.05 1.17
CA ASP A 230 -11.65 -12.48 0.05
C ASP A 230 -11.67 -11.40 -1.05
N ALA A 231 -10.52 -11.04 -1.56
CA ALA A 231 -10.41 -10.01 -2.58
C ALA A 231 -10.86 -10.50 -3.97
N ALA A 232 -10.76 -11.79 -4.27
CA ALA A 232 -11.01 -12.34 -5.60
C ALA A 232 -12.36 -11.92 -6.22
N PRO A 233 -13.49 -11.89 -5.50
CA PRO A 233 -14.76 -11.45 -6.05
C PRO A 233 -14.79 -9.99 -6.54
N PHE A 234 -13.89 -9.15 -6.02
CA PHE A 234 -13.78 -7.74 -6.45
C PHE A 234 -12.92 -7.57 -7.70
N PHE A 235 -12.16 -8.60 -8.07
CA PHE A 235 -11.15 -8.57 -9.13
C PHE A 235 -11.42 -9.60 -10.23
N LYS A 236 -12.67 -9.78 -10.59
CA LYS A 236 -13.17 -10.87 -11.50
C LYS A 236 -12.36 -11.05 -12.77
N ASP A 237 -11.75 -9.99 -13.29
CA ASP A 237 -11.03 -10.02 -14.56
C ASP A 237 -9.51 -10.04 -14.38
N ASN A 238 -9.00 -10.20 -13.14
CA ASN A 238 -7.57 -10.23 -12.90
C ASN A 238 -7.09 -11.65 -12.56
N PRO A 239 -6.37 -12.32 -13.48
CA PRO A 239 -5.90 -13.69 -13.28
C PRO A 239 -4.86 -13.82 -12.14
N LEU A 240 -4.29 -12.70 -11.67
CA LEU A 240 -3.29 -12.67 -10.60
C LEU A 240 -3.92 -12.63 -9.19
N ILE A 241 -5.25 -12.66 -9.07
CA ILE A 241 -5.92 -12.72 -7.77
C ILE A 241 -6.94 -13.86 -7.75
N GLY A 242 -6.45 -15.05 -7.47
CA GLY A 242 -7.30 -16.19 -7.21
C GLY A 242 -7.93 -16.15 -5.82
N PRO A 243 -8.96 -16.98 -5.59
CA PRO A 243 -9.59 -17.13 -4.29
C PRO A 243 -8.58 -17.41 -3.18
N GLY A 244 -8.74 -16.72 -2.05
CA GLY A 244 -7.91 -16.89 -0.87
C GLY A 244 -6.50 -16.30 -0.97
N CYS A 245 -6.11 -15.61 -2.04
CA CYS A 245 -4.75 -15.10 -2.24
C CYS A 245 -4.52 -13.72 -1.65
N ARG A 246 -5.58 -12.92 -1.51
CA ARG A 246 -5.54 -11.55 -0.98
C ARG A 246 -6.79 -11.30 -0.15
N THR A 247 -6.63 -10.59 0.96
CA THR A 247 -7.73 -10.27 1.86
C THR A 247 -7.86 -8.77 2.03
N VAL A 248 -9.09 -8.28 1.90
CA VAL A 248 -9.47 -6.90 2.18
C VAL A 248 -10.05 -6.82 3.58
N TYR A 249 -9.64 -5.81 4.35
CA TYR A 249 -10.05 -5.61 5.73
C TYR A 249 -10.70 -4.24 5.95
N LEU A 250 -11.65 -4.21 6.87
CA LEU A 250 -12.21 -3.00 7.44
C LEU A 250 -12.23 -3.12 8.96
N ALA A 251 -11.42 -2.30 9.61
CA ALA A 251 -11.39 -2.15 11.06
C ALA A 251 -12.14 -0.89 11.47
N ARG A 252 -12.77 -0.87 12.66
CA ARG A 252 -13.42 0.30 13.23
C ARG A 252 -12.84 0.61 14.61
N LYS A 253 -12.52 1.88 14.85
CA LYS A 253 -12.18 2.38 16.18
C LYS A 253 -13.43 2.42 17.06
N SER A 254 -13.32 1.99 18.31
CA SER A 254 -14.40 2.12 19.29
C SER A 254 -14.95 3.55 19.35
N ARG A 255 -16.23 3.68 19.64
CA ARG A 255 -16.88 4.99 19.83
C ARG A 255 -16.60 5.62 21.19
N GLY A 256 -15.95 4.87 22.09
CA GLY A 256 -15.72 5.25 23.49
C GLY A 256 -16.73 4.62 24.40
#